data_eaa07ee3624bcc0242b7dd06dcbfec82
#
_entry.id   eaa07ee3624bcc0242b7dd06dcbfec82
#
_cell.length_a   1.000
_cell.length_b   1.000
_cell.length_c   1.000
_cell.angle_alpha   90.00
_cell.angle_beta   90.00
_cell.angle_gamma   90.00
#
_symmetry.space_group_name_H-M   'P 1'
#
loop_
_entity.id
_entity.type
_entity.pdbx_description
1 polymer ?
#
loop_
_entity_poly.entity_id
_entity_poly.type
_entity_poly.pdbx_seq_one_letter_code
_entity_poly.pdbx_strand_id
1 'polypeptide(L)'
;VPTAFDNSYARLPGHFYSRVDPTPVASPSLLRFNHALAEEIGVTAGDFPTDVLAGNALPEGAEPIALAYAGHQFGGWVPQLGDGRAVLLGEVVGPDGRRHDIQLKGSGPTIFSRRGDGRAALGPAIREYVVSEAMAALGIPTTRALAVVTTGEKVVRERPLPGAVFTRVASSHIRVGTFQYHHARGDLDALRALTDHVITRHYPEAAAKEVPALALLGLAATRQAELVAQWMLVGFIHGVMNTDNCSIAGETIDYGPCAFVDNFHPGKVFSSIDLHGRYAWGKQPEIAHWNLLQLAQCLLPLHPGSTEDARGEFEAVLNEFPDTFARAYEQGLGRKLGLLDPRPGDLDLARDLLTLLAEQEVDFTLFFRRLTAQVESQDETQSGVHDLFGCAKGFDQWSAKWQERTSQQDSGDQARTMRAANPIFIPRNHRLEEAITAAEQQNYGPFEKLLEVLARPFEEQPGNAGYENPPESGEVVHATFCGT
;
A
#
# COMPACT_ATOMS: atom_id res chain seq x y z
N VAL A 1 -22.71 18.72 -13.71
CA VAL A 1 -23.11 17.48 -14.41
C VAL A 1 -22.88 16.35 -13.43
N PRO A 2 -23.85 15.43 -13.22
CA PRO A 2 -23.64 14.27 -12.36
C PRO A 2 -22.41 13.45 -12.80
N THR A 3 -21.75 12.80 -11.85
CA THR A 3 -20.64 11.89 -12.14
C THR A 3 -21.11 10.80 -13.10
N ALA A 4 -20.45 10.67 -14.25
CA ALA A 4 -20.77 9.64 -15.22
C ALA A 4 -19.96 8.37 -14.91
N PHE A 5 -20.65 7.28 -14.57
CA PHE A 5 -20.01 5.96 -14.45
C PHE A 5 -19.77 5.35 -15.84
N ASP A 6 -18.60 4.75 -16.02
CA ASP A 6 -18.26 3.93 -17.19
C ASP A 6 -17.69 2.58 -16.73
N ASN A 7 -18.57 1.66 -16.42
CA ASN A 7 -18.33 0.41 -15.72
C ASN A 7 -17.68 -0.67 -16.61
N SER A 8 -16.40 -0.52 -16.94
CA SER A 8 -15.72 -1.41 -17.88
C SER A 8 -15.59 -2.84 -17.36
N TYR A 9 -15.35 -3.02 -16.05
CA TYR A 9 -15.24 -4.35 -15.44
C TYR A 9 -16.61 -5.08 -15.43
N ALA A 10 -17.71 -4.37 -15.22
CA ALA A 10 -19.07 -4.96 -15.26
C ALA A 10 -19.49 -5.40 -16.67
N ARG A 11 -18.74 -5.03 -17.72
CA ARG A 11 -18.94 -5.51 -19.10
C ARG A 11 -18.20 -6.82 -19.39
N LEU A 12 -17.32 -7.29 -18.49
CA LEU A 12 -16.72 -8.61 -18.58
C LEU A 12 -17.80 -9.71 -18.37
N PRO A 13 -17.54 -10.96 -18.79
CA PRO A 13 -18.47 -12.07 -18.55
C PRO A 13 -18.91 -12.19 -17.08
N GLY A 14 -20.17 -12.56 -16.84
CA GLY A 14 -20.79 -12.55 -15.51
C GLY A 14 -20.18 -13.45 -14.45
N HIS A 15 -19.22 -14.31 -14.80
CA HIS A 15 -18.48 -15.14 -13.84
C HIS A 15 -17.25 -14.44 -13.23
N PHE A 16 -16.96 -13.20 -13.63
CA PHE A 16 -15.93 -12.36 -13.01
C PHE A 16 -16.37 -11.71 -11.70
N TYR A 17 -17.68 -11.61 -11.49
CA TYR A 17 -18.28 -10.91 -10.36
C TYR A 17 -19.67 -11.47 -10.02
N SER A 18 -20.20 -11.02 -8.91
CA SER A 18 -21.61 -11.17 -8.58
C SER A 18 -22.25 -9.79 -8.48
N ARG A 19 -23.41 -9.59 -9.11
CA ARG A 19 -24.21 -8.38 -8.90
C ARG A 19 -24.81 -8.43 -7.49
N VAL A 20 -24.59 -7.37 -6.71
CA VAL A 20 -25.03 -7.28 -5.33
C VAL A 20 -25.14 -5.83 -4.91
N ASP A 21 -26.29 -5.44 -4.39
CA ASP A 21 -26.46 -4.12 -3.80
C ASP A 21 -25.85 -4.10 -2.38
N PRO A 22 -25.28 -2.96 -1.97
CA PRO A 22 -24.90 -2.76 -0.57
C PRO A 22 -26.09 -2.97 0.36
N THR A 23 -25.85 -3.50 1.56
CA THR A 23 -26.88 -3.66 2.58
C THR A 23 -27.00 -2.38 3.40
N PRO A 24 -28.16 -1.73 3.45
CA PRO A 24 -28.36 -0.49 4.20
C PRO A 24 -27.95 -0.59 5.66
N VAL A 25 -27.56 0.53 6.25
CA VAL A 25 -27.21 0.69 7.67
C VAL A 25 -28.21 1.61 8.37
N ALA A 26 -28.32 1.46 9.70
CA ALA A 26 -29.43 2.05 10.45
C ALA A 26 -29.36 3.58 10.59
N SER A 27 -28.16 4.14 10.81
CA SER A 27 -28.01 5.58 11.10
C SER A 27 -26.65 6.08 10.60
N PRO A 28 -26.49 6.25 9.28
CA PRO A 28 -25.23 6.68 8.70
C PRO A 28 -24.88 8.12 9.09
N SER A 29 -23.62 8.35 9.44
CA SER A 29 -23.07 9.68 9.70
C SER A 29 -21.71 9.82 9.05
N LEU A 30 -21.55 10.84 8.23
CA LEU A 30 -20.27 11.12 7.56
C LEU A 30 -19.22 11.52 8.59
N LEU A 31 -18.16 10.73 8.69
CA LEU A 31 -17.00 11.06 9.52
C LEU A 31 -15.99 11.92 8.75
N ARG A 32 -15.64 11.51 7.55
CA ARG A 32 -14.68 12.23 6.70
C ARG A 32 -15.01 12.04 5.24
N PHE A 33 -14.82 13.13 4.46
CA PHE A 33 -14.82 13.13 3.00
C PHE A 33 -13.54 13.78 2.49
N ASN A 34 -12.87 13.15 1.53
CA ASN A 34 -11.63 13.65 0.94
C ASN A 34 -11.91 14.51 -0.28
N HIS A 35 -12.06 15.81 -0.05
CA HIS A 35 -12.36 16.77 -1.10
C HIS A 35 -11.26 16.88 -2.16
N ALA A 36 -9.98 16.76 -1.75
CA ALA A 36 -8.85 16.82 -2.67
C ALA A 36 -8.85 15.62 -3.65
N LEU A 37 -9.07 14.42 -3.12
CA LEU A 37 -9.20 13.22 -3.97
C LEU A 37 -10.44 13.31 -4.88
N ALA A 38 -11.55 13.80 -4.36
CA ALA A 38 -12.78 13.97 -5.15
C ALA A 38 -12.54 14.89 -6.36
N GLU A 39 -11.83 16.01 -6.16
CA GLU A 39 -11.44 16.92 -7.25
C GLU A 39 -10.49 16.22 -8.24
N GLU A 40 -9.49 15.47 -7.75
CA GLU A 40 -8.54 14.71 -8.55
C GLU A 40 -9.23 13.72 -9.51
N ILE A 41 -10.23 12.98 -9.01
CA ILE A 41 -10.96 11.98 -9.80
C ILE A 41 -12.22 12.53 -10.50
N GLY A 42 -12.50 13.84 -10.37
CA GLY A 42 -13.59 14.52 -11.06
C GLY A 42 -14.99 14.24 -10.50
N VAL A 43 -15.09 13.94 -9.19
CA VAL A 43 -16.37 13.74 -8.50
C VAL A 43 -16.57 14.82 -7.43
N THR A 44 -17.80 14.96 -6.93
CA THR A 44 -18.13 15.92 -5.88
C THR A 44 -18.80 15.24 -4.68
N ALA A 45 -18.79 15.92 -3.52
CA ALA A 45 -19.55 15.45 -2.37
C ALA A 45 -21.07 15.37 -2.63
N GLY A 46 -21.57 16.14 -3.59
CA GLY A 46 -22.98 16.08 -4.02
C GLY A 46 -23.33 14.81 -4.78
N ASP A 47 -22.36 14.23 -5.52
CA ASP A 47 -22.54 12.95 -6.22
C ASP A 47 -22.51 11.75 -5.24
N PHE A 48 -21.84 11.94 -4.10
CA PHE A 48 -21.65 10.93 -3.04
C PHE A 48 -22.16 11.42 -1.68
N PRO A 49 -23.47 11.66 -1.52
CA PRO A 49 -24.06 12.00 -0.21
C PRO A 49 -23.87 10.85 0.78
N THR A 50 -24.06 11.13 2.06
CA THR A 50 -23.83 10.16 3.16
C THR A 50 -24.56 8.84 2.93
N ASP A 51 -25.78 8.85 2.41
CA ASP A 51 -26.54 7.62 2.14
C ASP A 51 -25.89 6.76 1.04
N VAL A 52 -25.30 7.37 0.03
CA VAL A 52 -24.53 6.65 -1.01
C VAL A 52 -23.25 6.08 -0.43
N LEU A 53 -22.51 6.88 0.34
CA LEU A 53 -21.25 6.44 0.99
C LEU A 53 -21.48 5.36 2.04
N ALA A 54 -22.68 5.28 2.60
CA ALA A 54 -23.10 4.25 3.54
C ALA A 54 -23.63 2.97 2.86
N GLY A 55 -23.94 3.04 1.56
CA GLY A 55 -24.59 1.96 0.84
C GLY A 55 -26.12 1.91 1.03
N ASN A 56 -26.75 2.97 1.57
CA ASN A 56 -28.20 3.10 1.73
C ASN A 56 -28.90 3.55 0.44
N ALA A 57 -28.13 4.13 -0.49
CA ALA A 57 -28.60 4.53 -1.82
C ALA A 57 -27.51 4.24 -2.86
N LEU A 58 -27.89 4.17 -4.11
CA LEU A 58 -26.95 4.01 -5.23
C LEU A 58 -26.89 5.32 -6.03
N PRO A 59 -25.70 5.75 -6.46
CA PRO A 59 -25.59 6.87 -7.38
C PRO A 59 -26.09 6.48 -8.77
N GLU A 60 -26.56 7.45 -9.55
CA GLU A 60 -27.04 7.24 -10.91
C GLU A 60 -25.92 6.65 -11.78
N GLY A 61 -26.21 5.59 -12.52
CA GLY A 61 -25.25 4.89 -13.39
C GLY A 61 -24.36 3.86 -12.70
N ALA A 62 -24.48 3.69 -11.38
CA ALA A 62 -23.77 2.63 -10.68
C ALA A 62 -24.24 1.23 -11.11
N GLU A 63 -23.30 0.29 -11.21
CA GLU A 63 -23.56 -1.14 -11.42
C GLU A 63 -22.86 -1.94 -10.32
N PRO A 64 -23.47 -2.02 -9.12
CA PRO A 64 -22.77 -2.59 -7.95
C PRO A 64 -22.47 -4.07 -8.13
N ILE A 65 -21.21 -4.43 -7.92
CA ILE A 65 -20.69 -5.79 -8.08
C ILE A 65 -19.70 -6.15 -6.96
N ALA A 66 -19.63 -7.43 -6.61
CA ALA A 66 -18.57 -8.01 -5.82
C ALA A 66 -17.66 -8.84 -6.73
N LEU A 67 -16.35 -8.59 -6.70
CA LEU A 67 -15.39 -9.20 -7.60
C LEU A 67 -15.03 -10.62 -7.12
N ALA A 68 -14.90 -11.54 -8.09
CA ALA A 68 -14.44 -12.90 -7.85
C ALA A 68 -12.91 -12.96 -7.93
N TYR A 69 -12.27 -13.56 -6.94
CA TYR A 69 -10.84 -13.88 -6.96
C TYR A 69 -10.55 -15.09 -6.06
N ALA A 70 -9.42 -15.71 -6.27
CA ALA A 70 -8.83 -16.73 -5.42
C ALA A 70 -7.56 -16.16 -4.77
N GLY A 71 -6.75 -16.98 -4.12
CA GLY A 71 -5.46 -16.51 -3.66
C GLY A 71 -4.68 -17.54 -2.85
N HIS A 72 -3.38 -17.29 -2.75
CA HIS A 72 -2.51 -17.95 -1.79
C HIS A 72 -2.40 -17.09 -0.54
N GLN A 73 -3.05 -17.52 0.54
CA GLN A 73 -2.98 -16.85 1.85
C GLN A 73 -1.90 -17.53 2.68
N PHE A 74 -0.86 -16.78 3.07
CA PHE A 74 0.33 -17.33 3.74
C PHE A 74 0.97 -18.53 3.02
N GLY A 75 0.87 -18.55 1.69
CA GLY A 75 1.32 -19.66 0.83
C GLY A 75 0.33 -20.80 0.67
N GLY A 76 -0.77 -20.83 1.43
CA GLY A 76 -1.86 -21.81 1.32
C GLY A 76 -2.88 -21.42 0.26
N TRP A 77 -3.20 -22.36 -0.64
CA TRP A 77 -4.17 -22.10 -1.71
C TRP A 77 -5.62 -22.04 -1.20
N VAL A 78 -6.33 -20.96 -1.56
CA VAL A 78 -7.77 -20.79 -1.31
C VAL A 78 -8.48 -20.53 -2.64
N PRO A 79 -9.27 -21.49 -3.14
CA PRO A 79 -9.82 -21.48 -4.50
C PRO A 79 -10.92 -20.44 -4.73
N GLN A 80 -11.49 -19.89 -3.64
CA GLN A 80 -12.54 -18.86 -3.70
C GLN A 80 -12.44 -17.94 -2.49
N LEU A 81 -12.09 -16.71 -2.74
CA LEU A 81 -12.11 -15.60 -1.80
C LEU A 81 -13.19 -14.59 -2.24
N GLY A 82 -12.84 -13.65 -3.09
CA GLY A 82 -13.73 -12.61 -3.59
C GLY A 82 -13.99 -11.48 -2.59
N ASP A 83 -14.73 -10.47 -3.03
CA ASP A 83 -15.11 -9.31 -2.22
C ASP A 83 -16.20 -9.69 -1.20
N GLY A 84 -15.80 -10.29 -0.08
CA GLY A 84 -16.71 -10.80 0.94
C GLY A 84 -17.34 -9.70 1.83
N ARG A 85 -16.86 -8.47 1.75
CA ARG A 85 -17.39 -7.31 2.51
C ARG A 85 -17.25 -6.00 1.74
N ALA A 86 -16.99 -6.09 0.44
CA ALA A 86 -16.81 -4.93 -0.40
C ALA A 86 -17.69 -5.02 -1.64
N VAL A 87 -18.18 -3.87 -2.09
CA VAL A 87 -19.00 -3.73 -3.29
C VAL A 87 -18.42 -2.61 -4.13
N LEU A 88 -17.99 -2.94 -5.34
CA LEU A 88 -17.61 -1.95 -6.34
C LEU A 88 -18.88 -1.28 -6.87
N LEU A 89 -19.06 0.02 -6.61
CA LEU A 89 -20.19 0.78 -7.11
C LEU A 89 -20.09 0.99 -8.61
N GLY A 90 -18.87 1.19 -9.10
CA GLY A 90 -18.58 1.40 -10.50
C GLY A 90 -17.24 2.09 -10.71
N GLU A 91 -17.03 2.56 -11.93
CA GLU A 91 -15.81 3.19 -12.38
C GLU A 91 -16.11 4.58 -12.93
N VAL A 92 -15.26 5.55 -12.58
CA VAL A 92 -15.32 6.92 -13.11
C VAL A 92 -14.06 7.21 -13.92
N VAL A 93 -14.16 8.09 -14.92
CA VAL A 93 -13.01 8.58 -15.67
C VAL A 93 -12.71 9.99 -15.21
N GLY A 94 -11.53 10.16 -14.59
CA GLY A 94 -11.08 11.44 -14.07
C GLY A 94 -10.78 12.47 -15.17
N PRO A 95 -10.55 13.74 -14.77
CA PRO A 95 -10.19 14.81 -15.71
C PRO A 95 -8.90 14.55 -16.50
N ASP A 96 -8.02 13.74 -15.96
CA ASP A 96 -6.78 13.28 -16.57
C ASP A 96 -6.95 12.11 -17.56
N GLY A 97 -8.18 11.64 -17.74
CA GLY A 97 -8.54 10.50 -18.58
C GLY A 97 -8.28 9.14 -17.96
N ARG A 98 -7.78 9.09 -16.71
CA ARG A 98 -7.58 7.83 -15.99
C ARG A 98 -8.88 7.33 -15.37
N ARG A 99 -9.01 6.01 -15.34
CA ARG A 99 -10.15 5.31 -14.78
C ARG A 99 -9.90 4.96 -13.32
N HIS A 100 -10.89 5.21 -12.48
CA HIS A 100 -10.85 4.94 -11.04
C HIS A 100 -12.04 4.09 -10.63
N ASP A 101 -11.80 3.02 -9.92
CA ASP A 101 -12.80 2.22 -9.22
C ASP A 101 -13.25 2.93 -7.95
N ILE A 102 -14.57 2.94 -7.67
CA ILE A 102 -15.13 3.41 -6.41
C ILE A 102 -15.80 2.23 -5.70
N GLN A 103 -15.23 1.79 -4.59
CA GLN A 103 -15.65 0.60 -3.87
C GLN A 103 -16.03 0.95 -2.42
N LEU A 104 -17.18 0.44 -1.96
CA LEU A 104 -17.58 0.47 -0.55
C LEU A 104 -17.05 -0.79 0.16
N LYS A 105 -16.32 -0.62 1.27
CA LYS A 105 -15.82 -1.71 2.12
C LYS A 105 -16.52 -1.66 3.48
N GLY A 106 -17.12 -2.79 3.88
CA GLY A 106 -17.97 -2.88 5.07
C GLY A 106 -19.47 -2.68 4.76
N SER A 107 -19.85 -2.69 3.48
CA SER A 107 -21.19 -2.38 2.99
C SER A 107 -22.19 -3.56 3.03
N GLY A 108 -21.85 -4.63 3.72
CA GLY A 108 -22.72 -5.79 3.91
C GLY A 108 -22.22 -7.06 3.23
N PRO A 109 -22.94 -8.19 3.44
CA PRO A 109 -22.53 -9.48 2.94
C PRO A 109 -22.72 -9.59 1.42
N THR A 110 -21.82 -10.36 0.80
CA THR A 110 -21.88 -10.79 -0.61
C THR A 110 -21.87 -12.32 -0.68
N ILE A 111 -21.95 -12.89 -1.87
CA ILE A 111 -21.80 -14.36 -2.02
C ILE A 111 -20.41 -14.87 -1.60
N PHE A 112 -19.43 -13.97 -1.49
CA PHE A 112 -18.04 -14.27 -1.10
C PHE A 112 -17.77 -14.11 0.40
N SER A 113 -18.78 -13.77 1.21
CA SER A 113 -18.58 -13.47 2.65
C SER A 113 -18.25 -14.68 3.52
N ARG A 114 -18.33 -15.91 3.00
CA ARG A 114 -17.97 -17.15 3.73
C ARG A 114 -18.62 -17.22 5.14
N ARG A 115 -19.91 -16.84 5.25
CA ARG A 115 -20.69 -16.68 6.48
C ARG A 115 -20.33 -15.48 7.36
N GLY A 116 -19.45 -14.59 6.92
CA GLY A 116 -19.20 -13.30 7.58
C GLY A 116 -20.37 -12.33 7.40
N ASP A 117 -20.43 -11.32 8.27
CA ASP A 117 -21.48 -10.30 8.26
C ASP A 117 -21.29 -9.23 7.14
N GLY A 118 -20.16 -9.25 6.46
CA GLY A 118 -19.82 -8.27 5.42
C GLY A 118 -19.60 -6.85 5.94
N ARG A 119 -19.58 -6.65 7.25
CA ARG A 119 -19.42 -5.34 7.89
C ARG A 119 -17.94 -5.08 8.23
N ALA A 120 -17.61 -3.81 8.43
CA ALA A 120 -16.32 -3.36 8.92
C ALA A 120 -16.46 -2.60 10.24
N ALA A 121 -15.52 -2.80 11.15
CA ALA A 121 -15.42 -1.96 12.34
C ALA A 121 -14.73 -0.62 12.01
N LEU A 122 -14.99 0.39 12.83
CA LEU A 122 -14.47 1.74 12.64
C LEU A 122 -12.93 1.81 12.69
N GLY A 123 -12.30 1.08 13.62
CA GLY A 123 -10.83 1.08 13.76
C GLY A 123 -10.10 0.69 12.47
N PRO A 124 -10.39 -0.49 11.86
CA PRO A 124 -9.85 -0.87 10.56
C PRO A 124 -10.14 0.11 9.43
N ALA A 125 -11.31 0.76 9.41
CA ALA A 125 -11.66 1.77 8.41
C ALA A 125 -10.77 3.04 8.56
N ILE A 126 -10.56 3.51 9.79
CA ILE A 126 -9.66 4.63 10.11
C ILE A 126 -8.22 4.27 9.74
N ARG A 127 -7.75 3.06 10.11
CA ARG A 127 -6.40 2.60 9.76
C ARG A 127 -6.17 2.65 8.25
N GLU A 128 -7.07 2.06 7.47
CA GLU A 128 -6.95 2.05 6.02
C GLU A 128 -7.00 3.47 5.43
N TYR A 129 -7.85 4.34 5.95
CA TYR A 129 -7.91 5.74 5.54
C TYR A 129 -6.59 6.48 5.79
N VAL A 130 -6.10 6.44 7.03
CA VAL A 130 -4.89 7.17 7.44
C VAL A 130 -3.67 6.67 6.67
N VAL A 131 -3.50 5.35 6.62
CA VAL A 131 -2.28 4.77 6.01
C VAL A 131 -2.29 4.93 4.50
N SER A 132 -3.43 4.74 3.82
CA SER A 132 -3.49 4.93 2.36
C SER A 132 -3.22 6.39 1.96
N GLU A 133 -3.78 7.37 2.65
CA GLU A 133 -3.54 8.78 2.35
C GLU A 133 -2.12 9.22 2.75
N ALA A 134 -1.55 8.68 3.82
CA ALA A 134 -0.15 8.89 4.15
C ALA A 134 0.80 8.31 3.09
N MET A 135 0.53 7.12 2.58
CA MET A 135 1.32 6.53 1.48
C MET A 135 1.24 7.38 0.21
N ALA A 136 0.06 7.92 -0.12
CA ALA A 136 -0.10 8.85 -1.23
C ALA A 136 0.72 10.14 -1.01
N ALA A 137 0.70 10.71 0.19
CA ALA A 137 1.48 11.89 0.55
C ALA A 137 3.00 11.63 0.53
N LEU A 138 3.44 10.40 0.82
CA LEU A 138 4.82 9.93 0.67
C LEU A 138 5.22 9.68 -0.79
N GLY A 139 4.30 9.81 -1.75
CA GLY A 139 4.54 9.56 -3.17
C GLY A 139 4.58 8.08 -3.55
N ILE A 140 4.04 7.20 -2.72
CA ILE A 140 4.02 5.74 -2.95
C ILE A 140 2.70 5.34 -3.61
N PRO A 141 2.71 4.60 -4.74
CA PRO A 141 1.50 4.14 -5.40
C PRO A 141 0.59 3.33 -4.45
N THR A 142 -0.66 3.75 -4.34
CA THR A 142 -1.59 3.21 -3.35
C THR A 142 -3.05 3.41 -3.76
N THR A 143 -3.93 2.53 -3.27
CA THR A 143 -5.35 2.84 -3.21
C THR A 143 -5.58 4.04 -2.31
N ARG A 144 -6.65 4.80 -2.56
CA ARG A 144 -6.96 6.07 -1.91
C ARG A 144 -8.23 5.98 -1.09
N ALA A 145 -8.39 6.88 -0.15
CA ALA A 145 -9.54 6.96 0.74
C ALA A 145 -10.42 8.16 0.37
N LEU A 146 -11.65 7.91 -0.14
CA LEU A 146 -12.60 8.99 -0.45
C LEU A 146 -13.43 9.38 0.77
N ALA A 147 -13.94 8.40 1.52
CA ALA A 147 -14.76 8.68 2.68
C ALA A 147 -14.76 7.57 3.73
N VAL A 148 -15.10 7.94 4.96
CA VAL A 148 -15.52 7.04 6.04
C VAL A 148 -16.86 7.53 6.59
N VAL A 149 -17.81 6.60 6.74
CA VAL A 149 -19.13 6.81 7.31
C VAL A 149 -19.31 5.85 8.48
N THR A 150 -19.75 6.33 9.64
CA THR A 150 -20.20 5.46 10.73
C THR A 150 -21.61 4.94 10.45
N THR A 151 -21.91 3.71 10.85
CA THR A 151 -23.17 3.05 10.50
C THR A 151 -24.29 3.25 11.51
N GLY A 152 -23.97 3.73 12.72
CA GLY A 152 -24.89 3.72 13.87
C GLY A 152 -25.11 2.34 14.45
N GLU A 153 -24.51 1.30 13.90
CA GLU A 153 -24.61 -0.09 14.33
C GLU A 153 -23.31 -0.55 15.00
N LYS A 154 -23.39 -1.66 15.73
CA LYS A 154 -22.20 -2.33 16.28
C LYS A 154 -21.90 -3.59 15.49
N VAL A 155 -20.60 -3.76 15.20
CA VAL A 155 -20.06 -4.96 14.56
C VAL A 155 -19.43 -5.82 15.63
N VAL A 156 -19.88 -7.07 15.75
CA VAL A 156 -19.38 -8.01 16.76
C VAL A 156 -18.10 -8.69 16.22
N ARG A 157 -16.99 -8.51 16.95
CA ARG A 157 -15.73 -9.21 16.76
C ARG A 157 -15.37 -9.88 18.10
N GLU A 158 -14.19 -9.69 18.65
CA GLU A 158 -13.90 -10.10 20.03
C GLU A 158 -14.78 -9.35 21.06
N ARG A 159 -15.13 -8.12 20.71
CA ARG A 159 -16.08 -7.25 21.43
C ARG A 159 -16.98 -6.51 20.45
N PRO A 160 -18.11 -5.94 20.89
CA PRO A 160 -18.92 -5.05 20.04
C PRO A 160 -18.16 -3.74 19.77
N LEU A 161 -17.88 -3.46 18.49
CA LEU A 161 -17.19 -2.27 18.01
C LEU A 161 -18.13 -1.37 17.19
N PRO A 162 -17.93 -0.04 17.14
CA PRO A 162 -18.64 0.81 16.19
C PRO A 162 -18.42 0.33 14.76
N GLY A 163 -19.50 0.27 13.98
CA GLY A 163 -19.46 -0.10 12.56
C GLY A 163 -19.16 1.10 11.68
N ALA A 164 -18.50 0.85 10.55
CA ALA A 164 -18.22 1.85 9.53
C ALA A 164 -18.30 1.27 8.12
N VAL A 165 -18.50 2.16 7.14
CA VAL A 165 -18.28 1.90 5.72
C VAL A 165 -17.15 2.81 5.24
N PHE A 166 -16.17 2.22 4.60
CA PHE A 166 -15.02 2.89 4.01
C PHE A 166 -15.16 2.94 2.49
N THR A 167 -15.04 4.12 1.88
CA THR A 167 -15.04 4.27 0.43
C THR A 167 -13.61 4.31 -0.08
N ARG A 168 -13.23 3.24 -0.78
CA ARG A 168 -11.91 3.06 -1.38
C ARG A 168 -11.95 3.44 -2.86
N VAL A 169 -10.90 4.13 -3.30
CA VAL A 169 -10.65 4.45 -4.71
C VAL A 169 -9.36 3.76 -5.15
N ALA A 170 -9.34 3.19 -6.33
CA ALA A 170 -8.17 2.51 -6.90
C ALA A 170 -8.12 2.69 -8.42
N SER A 171 -6.95 2.58 -9.03
CA SER A 171 -6.84 2.44 -10.50
C SER A 171 -7.55 1.19 -10.99
N SER A 172 -7.52 0.11 -10.22
CA SER A 172 -8.44 -1.04 -10.28
C SER A 172 -8.30 -1.91 -9.03
N HIS A 173 -9.32 -2.75 -8.79
CA HIS A 173 -9.28 -3.78 -7.75
C HIS A 173 -8.89 -5.15 -8.30
N ILE A 174 -8.33 -5.21 -9.51
CA ILE A 174 -7.82 -6.46 -10.11
C ILE A 174 -6.52 -6.87 -9.42
N ARG A 175 -6.43 -8.12 -9.03
CA ARG A 175 -5.33 -8.69 -8.23
C ARG A 175 -4.71 -9.88 -8.95
N VAL A 176 -3.54 -10.32 -8.54
CA VAL A 176 -2.99 -11.61 -8.98
C VAL A 176 -4.00 -12.72 -8.73
N GLY A 177 -4.69 -12.68 -7.59
CA GLY A 177 -5.76 -13.62 -7.24
C GLY A 177 -6.93 -13.66 -8.22
N THR A 178 -7.22 -12.59 -8.97
CA THR A 178 -8.25 -12.58 -10.02
C THR A 178 -7.85 -13.51 -11.17
N PHE A 179 -6.59 -13.45 -11.62
CA PHE A 179 -6.05 -14.37 -12.63
C PHE A 179 -6.06 -15.82 -12.13
N GLN A 180 -5.66 -16.04 -10.88
CA GLN A 180 -5.65 -17.37 -10.27
C GLN A 180 -7.03 -18.00 -10.19
N TYR A 181 -8.09 -17.21 -10.00
CA TYR A 181 -9.46 -17.68 -9.94
C TYR A 181 -9.90 -18.33 -11.25
N HIS A 182 -9.60 -17.73 -12.40
CA HIS A 182 -9.93 -18.24 -13.72
C HIS A 182 -8.97 -19.35 -14.16
N HIS A 183 -7.67 -19.21 -13.86
CA HIS A 183 -6.67 -20.24 -14.16
C HIS A 183 -7.02 -21.59 -13.51
N ALA A 184 -7.35 -21.56 -12.21
CA ALA A 184 -7.70 -22.78 -11.46
C ALA A 184 -8.98 -23.49 -11.98
N ARG A 185 -9.79 -22.79 -12.76
CA ARG A 185 -11.01 -23.32 -13.41
C ARG A 185 -10.77 -23.76 -14.84
N GLY A 186 -9.54 -23.60 -15.36
CA GLY A 186 -9.19 -23.91 -16.75
C GLY A 186 -9.88 -23.01 -17.78
N ASP A 187 -10.36 -21.83 -17.36
CA ASP A 187 -11.11 -20.90 -18.20
C ASP A 187 -10.15 -19.98 -18.98
N LEU A 188 -9.67 -20.48 -20.12
CA LEU A 188 -8.72 -19.73 -20.95
C LEU A 188 -9.35 -18.50 -21.62
N ASP A 189 -10.65 -18.53 -21.93
CA ASP A 189 -11.33 -17.40 -22.54
C ASP A 189 -11.50 -16.26 -21.52
N ALA A 190 -11.79 -16.59 -20.27
CA ALA A 190 -11.77 -15.61 -19.19
C ALA A 190 -10.37 -15.03 -18.96
N LEU A 191 -9.32 -15.88 -18.98
CA LEU A 191 -7.94 -15.38 -18.83
C LEU A 191 -7.54 -14.42 -19.96
N ARG A 192 -7.93 -14.70 -21.21
CA ARG A 192 -7.73 -13.80 -22.36
C ARG A 192 -8.47 -12.47 -22.13
N ALA A 193 -9.77 -12.54 -21.84
CA ALA A 193 -10.59 -11.36 -21.60
C ALA A 193 -10.04 -10.48 -20.46
N LEU A 194 -9.59 -11.10 -19.35
CA LEU A 194 -8.97 -10.40 -18.24
C LEU A 194 -7.63 -9.75 -18.64
N THR A 195 -6.80 -10.50 -19.37
CA THR A 195 -5.50 -10.01 -19.84
C THR A 195 -5.68 -8.79 -20.76
N ASP A 196 -6.59 -8.87 -21.72
CA ASP A 196 -6.89 -7.78 -22.64
C ASP A 196 -7.45 -6.55 -21.90
N HIS A 197 -8.35 -6.77 -20.92
CA HIS A 197 -8.88 -5.70 -20.07
C HIS A 197 -7.79 -5.01 -19.26
N VAL A 198 -6.90 -5.78 -18.62
CA VAL A 198 -5.79 -5.25 -17.83
C VAL A 198 -4.78 -4.52 -18.71
N ILE A 199 -4.45 -5.04 -19.87
CA ILE A 199 -3.56 -4.38 -20.85
C ILE A 199 -4.17 -3.05 -21.27
N THR A 200 -5.44 -3.04 -21.68
CA THR A 200 -6.12 -1.81 -22.12
C THR A 200 -6.14 -0.74 -21.01
N ARG A 201 -6.30 -1.16 -19.77
CA ARG A 201 -6.49 -0.24 -18.63
C ARG A 201 -5.18 0.25 -18.03
N HIS A 202 -4.15 -0.61 -17.91
CA HIS A 202 -2.94 -0.33 -17.13
C HIS A 202 -1.64 -0.39 -17.91
N TYR A 203 -1.62 -1.11 -19.04
CA TYR A 203 -0.40 -1.45 -19.77
C TYR A 203 -0.60 -1.40 -21.28
N PRO A 204 -1.16 -0.30 -21.84
CA PRO A 204 -1.53 -0.24 -23.26
C PRO A 204 -0.35 -0.52 -24.20
N GLU A 205 0.88 -0.27 -23.76
CA GLU A 205 2.11 -0.58 -24.49
C GLU A 205 2.35 -2.08 -24.69
N ALA A 206 1.75 -2.93 -23.88
CA ALA A 206 1.85 -4.39 -24.05
C ALA A 206 1.04 -4.90 -25.25
N ALA A 207 -0.03 -4.18 -25.65
CA ALA A 207 -0.91 -4.60 -26.74
C ALA A 207 -0.18 -4.75 -28.09
N ALA A 208 0.87 -3.97 -28.34
CA ALA A 208 1.64 -3.97 -29.57
C ALA A 208 2.81 -4.97 -29.57
N LYS A 209 2.98 -5.75 -28.50
CA LYS A 209 4.08 -6.71 -28.38
C LYS A 209 3.70 -8.06 -29.02
N GLU A 210 4.69 -8.83 -29.45
CA GLU A 210 4.51 -10.13 -30.07
C GLU A 210 3.72 -11.09 -29.17
N VAL A 211 4.04 -11.09 -27.85
CA VAL A 211 3.32 -11.85 -26.81
C VAL A 211 2.81 -10.89 -25.73
N PRO A 212 1.59 -10.34 -25.87
CA PRO A 212 1.05 -9.34 -24.96
C PRO A 212 0.99 -9.81 -23.49
N ALA A 213 0.69 -11.08 -23.24
CA ALA A 213 0.65 -11.65 -21.89
C ALA A 213 2.03 -11.67 -21.22
N LEU A 214 3.09 -11.97 -21.97
CA LEU A 214 4.47 -11.90 -21.48
C LEU A 214 4.88 -10.45 -21.17
N ALA A 215 4.53 -9.54 -22.08
CA ALA A 215 4.80 -8.10 -21.87
C ALA A 215 4.07 -7.55 -20.65
N LEU A 216 2.81 -7.96 -20.42
CA LEU A 216 2.07 -7.64 -19.22
C LEU A 216 2.81 -8.10 -17.96
N LEU A 217 3.32 -9.34 -17.93
CA LEU A 217 4.09 -9.84 -16.81
C LEU A 217 5.32 -8.97 -16.52
N GLY A 218 6.10 -8.62 -17.53
CA GLY A 218 7.31 -7.80 -17.37
C GLY A 218 7.01 -6.41 -16.82
N LEU A 219 5.98 -5.75 -17.34
CA LEU A 219 5.56 -4.42 -16.89
C LEU A 219 5.01 -4.45 -15.46
N ALA A 220 4.19 -5.47 -15.13
CA ALA A 220 3.69 -5.64 -13.78
C ALA A 220 4.82 -5.97 -12.79
N ALA A 221 5.80 -6.78 -13.21
CA ALA A 221 6.97 -7.11 -12.40
C ALA A 221 7.81 -5.87 -12.09
N THR A 222 8.04 -5.02 -13.08
CA THR A 222 8.75 -3.74 -12.89
C THR A 222 8.04 -2.85 -11.87
N ARG A 223 6.73 -2.64 -12.01
CA ARG A 223 5.95 -1.82 -11.06
C ARG A 223 5.96 -2.39 -9.64
N GLN A 224 5.86 -3.71 -9.50
CA GLN A 224 5.92 -4.37 -8.18
C GLN A 224 7.31 -4.26 -7.55
N ALA A 225 8.39 -4.39 -8.33
CA ALA A 225 9.76 -4.22 -7.84
C ALA A 225 9.99 -2.81 -7.29
N GLU A 226 9.58 -1.79 -8.05
CA GLU A 226 9.70 -0.38 -7.66
C GLU A 226 8.82 -0.06 -6.45
N LEU A 227 7.59 -0.59 -6.39
CA LEU A 227 6.67 -0.40 -5.26
C LEU A 227 7.25 -0.95 -3.96
N VAL A 228 7.74 -2.18 -3.98
CA VAL A 228 8.31 -2.83 -2.78
C VAL A 228 9.60 -2.13 -2.35
N ALA A 229 10.42 -1.66 -3.28
CA ALA A 229 11.58 -0.83 -2.95
C ALA A 229 11.16 0.45 -2.19
N GLN A 230 10.10 1.14 -2.65
CA GLN A 230 9.57 2.33 -1.98
C GLN A 230 9.04 2.01 -0.58
N TRP A 231 8.33 0.88 -0.38
CA TRP A 231 7.90 0.45 0.96
C TRP A 231 9.08 0.32 1.92
N MET A 232 10.13 -0.37 1.48
CA MET A 232 11.31 -0.59 2.31
C MET A 232 12.05 0.71 2.65
N LEU A 233 12.08 1.68 1.73
CA LEU A 233 12.74 2.98 1.92
C LEU A 233 12.05 3.88 2.96
N VAL A 234 10.76 3.66 3.23
CA VAL A 234 10.03 4.40 4.29
C VAL A 234 9.79 3.54 5.54
N GLY A 235 10.33 2.32 5.59
CA GLY A 235 10.14 1.42 6.74
C GLY A 235 8.75 0.78 6.81
N PHE A 236 8.00 0.73 5.69
CA PHE A 236 6.67 0.13 5.65
C PHE A 236 6.73 -1.40 5.55
N ILE A 237 5.89 -2.06 6.34
CA ILE A 237 5.64 -3.50 6.30
C ILE A 237 4.17 -3.72 5.99
N HIS A 238 3.88 -4.38 4.86
CA HIS A 238 2.51 -4.66 4.44
C HIS A 238 1.81 -5.66 5.38
N GLY A 239 2.54 -6.67 5.83
CA GLY A 239 2.08 -7.66 6.82
C GLY A 239 1.19 -8.77 6.28
N VAL A 240 0.61 -8.64 5.07
CA VAL A 240 -0.23 -9.68 4.42
C VAL A 240 -0.07 -9.61 2.90
N MET A 241 1.10 -10.00 2.40
CA MET A 241 1.40 -9.99 0.96
C MET A 241 0.91 -11.28 0.25
N ASN A 242 -0.35 -11.62 0.46
CA ASN A 242 -1.03 -12.69 -0.27
C ASN A 242 -1.23 -12.31 -1.73
N THR A 243 -1.48 -13.27 -2.62
CA THR A 243 -1.78 -13.00 -4.03
C THR A 243 -3.11 -12.27 -4.22
N ASP A 244 -4.03 -12.38 -3.27
CA ASP A 244 -5.27 -11.60 -3.20
C ASP A 244 -5.07 -10.17 -2.68
N ASN A 245 -3.87 -9.82 -2.19
CA ASN A 245 -3.47 -8.48 -1.79
C ASN A 245 -2.32 -7.91 -2.67
N CYS A 246 -2.13 -8.49 -3.85
CA CYS A 246 -1.17 -8.02 -4.85
C CYS A 246 -1.92 -7.41 -6.04
N SER A 247 -2.03 -6.08 -6.06
CA SER A 247 -2.69 -5.35 -7.14
C SER A 247 -1.93 -5.47 -8.44
N ILE A 248 -2.64 -5.77 -9.53
CA ILE A 248 -2.03 -5.81 -10.86
C ILE A 248 -1.65 -4.42 -11.37
N ALA A 249 -2.24 -3.36 -10.83
CA ALA A 249 -1.92 -1.99 -11.18
C ALA A 249 -0.58 -1.49 -10.60
N GLY A 250 0.01 -2.25 -9.65
CA GLY A 250 1.23 -1.83 -8.94
C GLY A 250 0.95 -0.81 -7.84
N GLU A 251 -0.24 -0.87 -7.22
CA GLU A 251 -0.65 -0.05 -6.09
C GLU A 251 -0.68 -0.87 -4.80
N THR A 252 -0.33 -0.26 -3.68
CA THR A 252 -0.54 -0.85 -2.35
C THR A 252 -2.02 -0.94 -2.05
N ILE A 253 -2.51 -2.10 -1.60
CA ILE A 253 -3.93 -2.36 -1.31
C ILE A 253 -4.08 -3.15 -0.01
N ASP A 254 -5.23 -2.99 0.66
CA ASP A 254 -5.63 -3.77 1.84
C ASP A 254 -4.70 -3.58 3.06
N TYR A 255 -4.77 -2.39 3.65
CA TYR A 255 -4.03 -1.98 4.84
C TYR A 255 -4.62 -2.58 6.14
N GLY A 256 -4.54 -3.90 6.27
CA GLY A 256 -4.95 -4.61 7.47
C GLY A 256 -3.89 -4.55 8.58
N PRO A 257 -3.01 -5.55 8.68
CA PRO A 257 -1.98 -5.61 9.73
C PRO A 257 -0.68 -4.91 9.33
N CYS A 258 -0.74 -3.90 8.46
CA CYS A 258 0.42 -3.12 8.06
C CYS A 258 0.93 -2.24 9.21
N ALA A 259 2.20 -1.88 9.15
CA ALA A 259 2.83 -0.98 10.11
C ALA A 259 4.07 -0.32 9.53
N PHE A 260 4.49 0.79 10.12
CA PHE A 260 5.81 1.37 9.89
C PHE A 260 6.76 0.95 11.00
N VAL A 261 8.00 0.70 10.63
CA VAL A 261 9.06 0.33 11.57
C VAL A 261 9.44 1.54 12.41
N ASP A 262 9.43 1.40 13.72
CA ASP A 262 10.09 2.29 14.64
C ASP A 262 11.57 1.86 14.75
N ASN A 263 11.94 1.04 15.72
CA ASN A 263 13.28 0.46 15.81
C ASN A 263 13.52 -0.53 14.68
N PHE A 264 14.57 -0.27 13.90
CA PHE A 264 14.86 -1.04 12.69
C PHE A 264 15.39 -2.45 12.99
N HIS A 265 14.83 -3.43 12.32
CA HIS A 265 15.39 -4.78 12.21
C HIS A 265 14.83 -5.45 10.94
N PRO A 266 15.66 -6.09 10.10
CA PRO A 266 15.20 -6.71 8.84
C PRO A 266 14.21 -7.86 9.05
N GLY A 267 14.23 -8.52 10.19
CA GLY A 267 13.29 -9.57 10.59
C GLY A 267 12.01 -9.06 11.25
N LYS A 268 11.77 -7.73 11.26
CA LYS A 268 10.58 -7.15 11.94
C LYS A 268 9.28 -7.61 11.30
N VAL A 269 8.34 -8.03 12.15
CA VAL A 269 6.98 -8.48 11.81
C VAL A 269 6.01 -7.77 12.73
N PHE A 270 4.87 -7.34 12.19
CA PHE A 270 3.79 -6.75 12.98
C PHE A 270 2.49 -7.55 12.90
N SER A 271 2.24 -8.25 11.79
CA SER A 271 1.02 -9.03 11.64
C SER A 271 0.92 -10.11 12.70
N SER A 272 -0.13 -10.05 13.55
CA SER A 272 -0.37 -11.01 14.64
C SER A 272 -0.55 -12.46 14.17
N ILE A 273 -0.90 -12.64 12.90
CA ILE A 273 -1.13 -13.97 12.29
C ILE A 273 0.07 -14.48 11.49
N ASP A 274 1.13 -13.68 11.33
CA ASP A 274 2.37 -14.09 10.65
C ASP A 274 3.38 -14.69 11.63
N LEU A 275 3.07 -15.85 12.17
CA LEU A 275 3.86 -16.52 13.20
C LEU A 275 5.27 -16.93 12.75
N HIS A 276 5.51 -17.00 11.43
CA HIS A 276 6.78 -17.47 10.87
C HIS A 276 7.58 -16.37 10.17
N GLY A 277 7.12 -15.12 10.24
CA GLY A 277 7.80 -13.99 9.61
C GLY A 277 7.87 -14.08 8.09
N ARG A 278 6.85 -14.68 7.45
CA ARG A 278 6.76 -14.78 6.00
C ARG A 278 6.80 -13.40 5.35
N TYR A 279 6.15 -12.42 5.99
CA TYR A 279 6.03 -11.05 5.52
C TYR A 279 6.86 -10.06 6.34
N ALA A 280 7.97 -10.54 6.93
CA ALA A 280 8.94 -9.67 7.58
C ALA A 280 9.46 -8.60 6.61
N TRP A 281 9.91 -7.45 7.14
CA TRP A 281 10.40 -6.33 6.33
C TRP A 281 11.39 -6.76 5.24
N GLY A 282 12.41 -7.54 5.58
CA GLY A 282 13.44 -8.00 4.64
C GLY A 282 12.99 -9.10 3.68
N LYS A 283 11.80 -9.69 3.90
CA LYS A 283 11.24 -10.74 3.05
C LYS A 283 10.32 -10.21 1.94
N GLN A 284 9.94 -8.95 2.02
CA GLN A 284 8.96 -8.36 1.10
C GLN A 284 9.32 -8.50 -0.39
N PRO A 285 10.60 -8.30 -0.83
CA PRO A 285 10.97 -8.50 -2.23
C PRO A 285 10.82 -9.96 -2.69
N GLU A 286 11.23 -10.93 -1.85
CA GLU A 286 11.10 -12.37 -2.15
C GLU A 286 9.64 -12.76 -2.33
N ILE A 287 8.75 -12.26 -1.47
CA ILE A 287 7.31 -12.56 -1.55
C ILE A 287 6.65 -11.87 -2.74
N ALA A 288 7.04 -10.64 -3.07
CA ALA A 288 6.55 -9.98 -4.29
C ALA A 288 6.94 -10.76 -5.55
N HIS A 289 8.19 -11.20 -5.65
CA HIS A 289 8.66 -12.06 -6.73
C HIS A 289 7.89 -13.38 -6.78
N TRP A 290 7.63 -14.01 -5.64
CA TRP A 290 6.81 -15.21 -5.57
C TRP A 290 5.36 -14.98 -6.06
N ASN A 291 4.74 -13.83 -5.72
CA ASN A 291 3.41 -13.47 -6.22
C ASN A 291 3.40 -13.30 -7.75
N LEU A 292 4.47 -12.75 -8.32
CA LEU A 292 4.63 -12.63 -9.77
C LEU A 292 4.83 -14.00 -10.46
N LEU A 293 5.50 -14.93 -9.79
CA LEU A 293 5.56 -16.33 -10.28
C LEU A 293 4.15 -16.95 -10.36
N GLN A 294 3.28 -16.65 -9.38
CA GLN A 294 1.88 -17.10 -9.44
C GLN A 294 1.11 -16.45 -10.59
N LEU A 295 1.36 -15.17 -10.89
CA LEU A 295 0.79 -14.49 -12.06
C LEU A 295 1.30 -15.12 -13.36
N ALA A 296 2.59 -15.37 -13.47
CA ALA A 296 3.21 -16.00 -14.65
C ALA A 296 2.57 -17.36 -14.97
N GLN A 297 2.33 -18.20 -13.96
CA GLN A 297 1.63 -19.48 -14.14
C GLN A 297 0.23 -19.30 -14.75
N CYS A 298 -0.47 -18.22 -14.39
CA CYS A 298 -1.80 -17.93 -14.94
C CYS A 298 -1.74 -17.43 -16.40
N LEU A 299 -0.69 -16.70 -16.76
CA LEU A 299 -0.51 -16.12 -18.09
C LEU A 299 0.14 -17.11 -19.09
N LEU A 300 0.90 -18.07 -18.61
CA LEU A 300 1.63 -19.04 -19.44
C LEU A 300 0.75 -19.74 -20.51
N PRO A 301 -0.51 -20.18 -20.22
CA PRO A 301 -1.37 -20.81 -21.22
C PRO A 301 -1.82 -19.89 -22.36
N LEU A 302 -1.58 -18.58 -22.24
CA LEU A 302 -1.91 -17.59 -23.28
C LEU A 302 -0.77 -17.37 -24.29
N HIS A 303 0.38 -18.01 -24.09
CA HIS A 303 1.50 -17.95 -25.02
C HIS A 303 1.21 -18.77 -26.27
N PRO A 304 1.51 -18.23 -27.48
CA PRO A 304 1.21 -18.91 -28.75
C PRO A 304 2.18 -20.05 -29.09
N GLY A 305 3.36 -20.08 -28.48
CA GLY A 305 4.41 -21.06 -28.75
C GLY A 305 4.25 -22.38 -27.95
N SER A 306 5.27 -23.23 -28.00
CA SER A 306 5.30 -24.45 -27.21
C SER A 306 5.35 -24.14 -25.70
N THR A 307 4.91 -25.06 -24.85
CA THR A 307 4.97 -24.90 -23.40
C THR A 307 6.42 -24.73 -22.89
N GLU A 308 7.38 -25.35 -23.56
CA GLU A 308 8.81 -25.27 -23.19
C GLU A 308 9.39 -23.90 -23.53
N ASP A 309 9.13 -23.38 -24.74
CA ASP A 309 9.54 -22.04 -25.16
C ASP A 309 8.91 -20.97 -24.26
N ALA A 310 7.59 -21.07 -24.06
CA ALA A 310 6.84 -20.17 -23.17
C ALA A 310 7.45 -20.13 -21.76
N ARG A 311 7.75 -21.29 -21.18
CA ARG A 311 8.35 -21.35 -19.84
C ARG A 311 9.68 -20.60 -19.78
N GLY A 312 10.58 -20.83 -20.75
CA GLY A 312 11.88 -20.16 -20.81
C GLY A 312 11.76 -18.64 -20.90
N GLU A 313 10.82 -18.12 -21.72
CA GLU A 313 10.59 -16.69 -21.86
C GLU A 313 9.99 -16.06 -20.59
N PHE A 314 9.02 -16.72 -19.94
CA PHE A 314 8.42 -16.26 -18.70
C PHE A 314 9.42 -16.27 -17.53
N GLU A 315 10.26 -17.30 -17.43
CA GLU A 315 11.35 -17.38 -16.45
C GLU A 315 12.38 -16.28 -16.68
N ALA A 316 12.74 -15.96 -17.93
CA ALA A 316 13.66 -14.86 -18.24
C ALA A 316 13.11 -13.51 -17.74
N VAL A 317 11.84 -13.22 -17.97
CA VAL A 317 11.17 -12.01 -17.48
C VAL A 317 11.16 -11.94 -15.95
N LEU A 318 10.84 -13.04 -15.27
CA LEU A 318 10.84 -13.08 -13.80
C LEU A 318 12.24 -12.90 -13.21
N ASN A 319 13.27 -13.39 -13.88
CA ASN A 319 14.67 -13.25 -13.46
C ASN A 319 15.19 -11.80 -13.54
N GLU A 320 14.49 -10.88 -14.20
CA GLU A 320 14.80 -9.44 -14.19
C GLU A 320 14.32 -8.71 -12.93
N PHE A 321 13.38 -9.31 -12.17
CA PHE A 321 12.80 -8.68 -10.99
C PHE A 321 13.83 -8.34 -9.90
N PRO A 322 14.76 -9.26 -9.49
CA PRO A 322 15.75 -8.95 -8.48
C PRO A 322 16.64 -7.76 -8.84
N ASP A 323 17.07 -7.66 -10.10
CA ASP A 323 17.93 -6.57 -10.57
C ASP A 323 17.15 -5.24 -10.65
N THR A 324 15.89 -5.28 -11.04
CA THR A 324 15.02 -4.10 -11.06
C THR A 324 14.74 -3.59 -9.65
N PHE A 325 14.44 -4.50 -8.72
CA PHE A 325 14.29 -4.16 -7.31
C PHE A 325 15.58 -3.59 -6.72
N ALA A 326 16.72 -4.27 -6.92
CA ALA A 326 18.02 -3.83 -6.39
C ALA A 326 18.34 -2.41 -6.86
N ARG A 327 18.21 -2.14 -8.16
CA ARG A 327 18.46 -0.82 -8.76
C ARG A 327 17.56 0.25 -8.14
N ALA A 328 16.25 0.01 -8.00
CA ALA A 328 15.31 0.97 -7.41
C ALA A 328 15.63 1.22 -5.93
N TYR A 329 15.94 0.18 -5.19
CA TYR A 329 16.27 0.26 -3.76
C TYR A 329 17.60 0.96 -3.50
N GLU A 330 18.65 0.63 -4.26
CA GLU A 330 19.99 1.28 -4.19
C GLU A 330 19.91 2.76 -4.51
N GLN A 331 19.19 3.13 -5.57
CA GLN A 331 18.96 4.54 -5.92
C GLN A 331 18.21 5.27 -4.81
N GLY A 332 17.21 4.62 -4.19
CA GLY A 332 16.48 5.17 -3.05
C GLY A 332 17.35 5.37 -1.84
N LEU A 333 18.16 4.38 -1.46
CA LEU A 333 19.14 4.50 -0.36
C LEU A 333 20.17 5.60 -0.64
N GLY A 334 20.66 5.70 -1.88
CA GLY A 334 21.55 6.78 -2.29
C GLY A 334 20.94 8.16 -2.03
N ARG A 335 19.66 8.37 -2.42
CA ARG A 335 18.96 9.63 -2.13
C ARG A 335 18.79 9.89 -0.63
N LYS A 336 18.46 8.85 0.15
CA LYS A 336 18.33 8.97 1.62
C LYS A 336 19.64 9.38 2.30
N LEU A 337 20.77 8.94 1.76
CA LEU A 337 22.12 9.25 2.23
C LEU A 337 22.73 10.50 1.57
N GLY A 338 22.02 11.16 0.65
CA GLY A 338 22.52 12.32 -0.07
C GLY A 338 23.68 12.01 -1.03
N LEU A 339 23.73 10.81 -1.58
CA LEU A 339 24.73 10.42 -2.59
C LEU A 339 24.25 10.86 -3.97
N LEU A 340 24.79 12.00 -4.47
CA LEU A 340 24.31 12.62 -5.71
C LEU A 340 24.71 11.81 -6.96
N ASP A 341 25.94 11.28 -6.97
CA ASP A 341 26.49 10.49 -8.08
C ASP A 341 26.73 9.05 -7.61
N PRO A 342 26.04 8.04 -8.14
CA PRO A 342 26.26 6.64 -7.77
C PRO A 342 27.71 6.19 -8.02
N ARG A 343 28.32 5.55 -7.04
CA ARG A 343 29.69 5.03 -7.12
C ARG A 343 29.79 3.60 -6.60
N PRO A 344 30.77 2.82 -7.07
CA PRO A 344 31.09 1.53 -6.46
C PRO A 344 31.35 1.70 -4.95
N GLY A 345 30.76 0.83 -4.12
CA GLY A 345 30.86 0.88 -2.66
C GLY A 345 29.72 1.63 -1.96
N ASP A 346 28.87 2.39 -2.66
CA ASP A 346 27.72 3.09 -2.06
C ASP A 346 26.72 2.12 -1.43
N LEU A 347 26.51 0.97 -2.07
CA LEU A 347 25.63 -0.07 -1.54
C LEU A 347 26.21 -0.69 -0.26
N ASP A 348 27.52 -0.92 -0.20
CA ASP A 348 28.18 -1.46 1.00
C ASP A 348 28.09 -0.46 2.14
N LEU A 349 28.29 0.84 1.87
CA LEU A 349 28.09 1.90 2.85
C LEU A 349 26.67 1.91 3.41
N ALA A 350 25.66 1.75 2.55
CA ALA A 350 24.27 1.69 2.97
C ALA A 350 23.94 0.41 3.76
N ARG A 351 24.49 -0.74 3.38
CA ARG A 351 24.35 -2.02 4.11
C ARG A 351 25.00 -2.00 5.47
N ASP A 352 26.21 -1.43 5.57
CA ASP A 352 26.91 -1.21 6.85
C ASP A 352 26.03 -0.40 7.80
N LEU A 353 25.41 0.67 7.29
CA LEU A 353 24.46 1.48 8.07
C LEU A 353 23.26 0.67 8.55
N LEU A 354 22.57 -0.02 7.65
CA LEU A 354 21.37 -0.80 8.02
C LEU A 354 21.71 -1.89 9.04
N THR A 355 22.89 -2.48 8.96
CA THR A 355 23.38 -3.44 9.96
C THR A 355 23.55 -2.75 11.31
N LEU A 356 24.19 -1.59 11.34
CA LEU A 356 24.38 -0.81 12.56
C LEU A 356 23.05 -0.39 13.20
N LEU A 357 22.08 0.08 12.38
CA LEU A 357 20.73 0.45 12.86
C LEU A 357 20.04 -0.77 13.50
N ALA A 358 20.16 -1.95 12.89
CA ALA A 358 19.56 -3.18 13.40
C ALA A 358 20.23 -3.66 14.71
N GLU A 359 21.54 -3.62 14.79
CA GLU A 359 22.31 -4.05 15.98
C GLU A 359 22.03 -3.17 17.21
N GLN A 360 21.72 -1.89 16.99
CA GLN A 360 21.47 -0.93 18.07
C GLN A 360 20.00 -0.53 18.22
N GLU A 361 19.12 -1.19 17.50
CA GLU A 361 17.67 -0.95 17.53
C GLU A 361 17.30 0.53 17.33
N VAL A 362 17.99 1.20 16.40
CA VAL A 362 17.80 2.62 16.12
C VAL A 362 16.49 2.86 15.35
N ASP A 363 15.75 3.91 15.71
CA ASP A 363 14.55 4.31 14.97
C ASP A 363 14.90 4.68 13.53
N PHE A 364 14.26 4.01 12.59
CA PHE A 364 14.55 4.11 11.16
C PHE A 364 14.29 5.51 10.59
N THR A 365 13.10 6.03 10.81
CA THR A 365 12.68 7.33 10.27
C THR A 365 13.44 8.46 10.90
N LEU A 366 13.55 8.45 12.22
CA LEU A 366 14.22 9.49 12.98
C LEU A 366 15.72 9.57 12.67
N PHE A 367 16.36 8.42 12.42
CA PHE A 367 17.77 8.39 12.01
C PHE A 367 18.00 9.19 10.72
N PHE A 368 17.28 8.86 9.66
CA PHE A 368 17.46 9.54 8.37
C PHE A 368 17.06 11.02 8.44
N ARG A 369 16.04 11.34 9.25
CA ARG A 369 15.66 12.74 9.49
C ARG A 369 16.79 13.51 10.18
N ARG A 370 17.37 12.98 11.25
CA ARG A 370 18.49 13.62 11.97
C ARG A 370 19.76 13.68 11.15
N LEU A 371 20.06 12.66 10.34
CA LEU A 371 21.17 12.70 9.39
C LEU A 371 20.98 13.81 8.34
N THR A 372 19.76 14.04 7.89
CA THR A 372 19.44 15.19 7.00
C THR A 372 19.68 16.51 7.70
N ALA A 373 19.23 16.67 8.94
CA ALA A 373 19.45 17.89 9.74
C ALA A 373 20.94 18.16 9.98
N GLN A 374 21.77 17.14 10.12
CA GLN A 374 23.22 17.28 10.24
C GLN A 374 23.84 17.92 9.00
N VAL A 375 23.40 17.55 7.79
CA VAL A 375 23.85 18.19 6.54
C VAL A 375 23.36 19.62 6.44
N GLU A 376 22.13 19.90 6.86
CA GLU A 376 21.52 21.23 6.82
C GLU A 376 22.20 22.24 7.75
N SER A 377 22.50 21.82 8.98
CA SER A 377 23.12 22.67 10.00
C SER A 377 24.64 22.78 9.87
N GLN A 378 25.29 21.84 9.19
CA GLN A 378 26.74 21.65 9.18
C GLN A 378 27.34 21.50 10.60
N ASP A 379 26.51 21.11 11.57
CA ASP A 379 26.87 20.94 12.97
C ASP A 379 26.34 19.60 13.49
N GLU A 380 27.28 18.70 13.73
CA GLU A 380 26.97 17.34 14.20
C GLU A 380 26.28 17.33 15.57
N THR A 381 26.59 18.32 16.41
CA THR A 381 26.04 18.40 17.78
C THR A 381 24.58 18.87 17.82
N GLN A 382 24.14 19.61 16.81
CA GLN A 382 22.75 20.10 16.73
C GLN A 382 21.77 19.10 16.16
N SER A 383 22.24 18.11 15.38
CA SER A 383 21.35 17.14 14.74
C SER A 383 20.80 16.09 15.71
N GLY A 384 21.51 15.82 16.81
CA GLY A 384 21.17 14.80 17.80
C GLY A 384 21.18 13.37 17.23
N VAL A 385 21.85 13.13 16.08
CA VAL A 385 21.91 11.80 15.47
C VAL A 385 22.67 10.80 16.36
N HIS A 386 23.73 11.26 17.04
CA HIS A 386 24.50 10.45 18.00
C HIS A 386 23.66 9.96 19.19
N ASP A 387 22.67 10.73 19.61
CA ASP A 387 21.80 10.39 20.74
C ASP A 387 20.90 9.18 20.47
N LEU A 388 20.79 8.80 19.20
CA LEU A 388 20.02 7.60 18.80
C LEU A 388 20.76 6.30 19.07
N PHE A 389 22.06 6.34 19.33
CA PHE A 389 22.90 5.17 19.49
C PHE A 389 23.28 4.94 20.95
N GLY A 390 23.07 3.72 21.45
CA GLY A 390 23.55 3.32 22.78
C GLY A 390 25.10 3.29 22.86
N CYS A 391 25.77 3.04 21.72
CA CYS A 391 27.20 3.10 21.55
C CYS A 391 27.54 3.83 20.24
N ALA A 392 27.99 5.05 20.33
CA ALA A 392 28.25 5.90 19.15
C ALA A 392 29.47 5.45 18.32
N LYS A 393 30.40 4.64 18.87
CA LYS A 393 31.63 4.25 18.18
C LYS A 393 31.40 3.64 16.78
N GLY A 394 30.40 2.81 16.62
CA GLY A 394 30.04 2.22 15.31
C GLY A 394 29.57 3.27 14.34
N PHE A 395 28.74 4.19 14.82
CA PHE A 395 28.24 5.32 14.04
C PHE A 395 29.37 6.28 13.64
N ASP A 396 30.30 6.62 14.54
CA ASP A 396 31.45 7.49 14.22
C ASP A 396 32.31 6.92 13.09
N GLN A 397 32.55 5.61 13.10
CA GLN A 397 33.30 4.93 12.05
C GLN A 397 32.57 4.95 10.71
N TRP A 398 31.27 4.72 10.72
CA TRP A 398 30.43 4.77 9.53
C TRP A 398 30.33 6.22 9.02
N SER A 399 30.07 7.18 9.90
CA SER A 399 29.91 8.59 9.57
C SER A 399 31.19 9.15 8.91
N ALA A 400 32.36 8.78 9.38
CA ALA A 400 33.63 9.19 8.76
C ALA A 400 33.75 8.73 7.31
N LYS A 401 33.35 7.48 6.99
CA LYS A 401 33.32 6.96 5.61
C LYS A 401 32.30 7.70 4.76
N TRP A 402 31.10 7.98 5.32
CA TRP A 402 30.05 8.70 4.64
C TRP A 402 30.43 10.15 4.36
N GLN A 403 31.05 10.86 5.31
CA GLN A 403 31.57 12.22 5.13
C GLN A 403 32.67 12.27 4.09
N GLU A 404 33.62 11.33 4.10
CA GLU A 404 34.65 11.21 3.05
C GLU A 404 34.01 11.03 1.66
N ARG A 405 32.99 10.14 1.57
CA ARG A 405 32.26 9.86 0.32
C ARG A 405 31.52 11.11 -0.22
N THR A 406 30.99 11.95 0.67
CA THR A 406 30.20 13.15 0.31
C THR A 406 31.02 14.43 0.26
N SER A 407 32.27 14.43 0.69
CA SER A 407 33.11 15.61 0.85
C SER A 407 33.29 16.52 -0.38
N GLN A 408 33.11 15.95 -1.59
CA GLN A 408 33.23 16.68 -2.84
C GLN A 408 31.87 17.12 -3.45
N GLN A 409 30.76 16.84 -2.74
CA GLN A 409 29.42 17.18 -3.19
C GLN A 409 29.02 18.57 -2.68
N ASP A 410 28.13 19.25 -3.41
CA ASP A 410 27.50 20.46 -2.93
C ASP A 410 26.55 20.12 -1.77
N SER A 411 26.78 20.74 -0.62
CA SER A 411 26.00 20.46 0.60
C SER A 411 24.53 20.90 0.49
N GLY A 412 24.24 21.92 -0.31
CA GLY A 412 22.86 22.36 -0.55
C GLY A 412 22.07 21.37 -1.41
N ASP A 413 22.71 20.79 -2.45
CA ASP A 413 22.11 19.77 -3.28
C ASP A 413 21.94 18.46 -2.50
N GLN A 414 22.93 18.10 -1.68
CA GLN A 414 22.87 16.96 -0.79
C GLN A 414 21.69 17.08 0.18
N ALA A 415 21.58 18.20 0.92
CA ALA A 415 20.50 18.44 1.87
C ALA A 415 19.13 18.42 1.19
N ARG A 416 19.01 19.03 0.00
CA ARG A 416 17.76 19.02 -0.79
C ARG A 416 17.33 17.61 -1.18
N THR A 417 18.28 16.79 -1.65
CA THR A 417 18.03 15.40 -2.03
C THR A 417 17.60 14.57 -0.83
N MET A 418 18.29 14.70 0.30
CA MET A 418 17.95 14.00 1.54
C MET A 418 16.59 14.42 2.08
N ARG A 419 16.28 15.72 2.07
CA ARG A 419 14.97 16.23 2.53
C ARG A 419 13.81 15.66 1.72
N ALA A 420 13.97 15.52 0.42
CA ALA A 420 12.96 14.96 -0.46
C ALA A 420 12.81 13.42 -0.32
N ALA A 421 13.81 12.73 0.23
CA ALA A 421 13.81 11.27 0.39
C ALA A 421 13.52 10.81 1.82
N ASN A 422 13.66 11.68 2.82
CA ASN A 422 13.56 11.36 4.24
C ASN A 422 12.36 12.09 4.87
N PRO A 423 11.21 11.42 5.01
CA PRO A 423 10.05 12.04 5.64
C PRO A 423 10.33 12.36 7.12
N ILE A 424 9.70 13.42 7.59
CA ILE A 424 9.67 13.80 9.01
C ILE A 424 8.57 13.00 9.71
N PHE A 425 7.42 12.90 9.05
CA PHE A 425 6.22 12.27 9.61
C PHE A 425 5.86 11.00 8.85
N ILE A 426 5.62 9.94 9.59
CA ILE A 426 5.05 8.68 9.14
C ILE A 426 3.83 8.34 10.01
N PRO A 427 2.90 7.48 9.57
CA PRO A 427 1.81 7.03 10.44
C PRO A 427 2.36 6.08 11.51
N ARG A 428 2.95 6.67 12.56
CA ARG A 428 3.47 5.94 13.72
C ARG A 428 2.38 5.04 14.31
N ASN A 429 2.70 3.78 14.56
CA ASN A 429 1.71 2.79 14.99
C ASN A 429 0.97 3.21 16.27
N HIS A 430 1.67 3.76 17.28
CA HIS A 430 1.06 4.24 18.52
C HIS A 430 0.11 5.42 18.29
N ARG A 431 0.45 6.37 17.40
CA ARG A 431 -0.43 7.50 17.06
C ARG A 431 -1.68 7.05 16.31
N LEU A 432 -1.54 6.01 15.48
CA LEU A 432 -2.68 5.41 14.79
C LEU A 432 -3.61 4.68 15.78
N GLU A 433 -3.06 3.93 16.74
CA GLU A 433 -3.85 3.29 17.80
C GLU A 433 -4.53 4.31 18.74
N GLU A 434 -3.84 5.42 19.06
CA GLU A 434 -4.44 6.56 19.79
C GLU A 434 -5.65 7.12 19.04
N ALA A 435 -5.51 7.39 17.75
CA ALA A 435 -6.58 7.91 16.90
C ALA A 435 -7.78 6.94 16.80
N ILE A 436 -7.50 5.63 16.65
CA ILE A 436 -8.53 4.58 16.61
C ILE A 436 -9.27 4.50 17.95
N THR A 437 -8.53 4.44 19.06
CA THR A 437 -9.11 4.34 20.42
C THR A 437 -10.00 5.55 20.73
N ALA A 438 -9.55 6.75 20.39
CA ALA A 438 -10.34 7.96 20.57
C ALA A 438 -11.62 7.97 19.72
N ALA A 439 -11.50 7.54 18.46
CA ALA A 439 -12.63 7.49 17.53
C ALA A 439 -13.70 6.46 17.95
N GLU A 440 -13.31 5.32 18.53
CA GLU A 440 -14.25 4.37 19.11
C GLU A 440 -15.07 4.97 20.27
N GLN A 441 -14.53 6.02 20.91
CA GLN A 441 -15.20 6.81 21.95
C GLN A 441 -15.89 8.07 21.40
N GLN A 442 -16.04 8.16 20.08
CA GLN A 442 -16.63 9.32 19.36
C GLN A 442 -15.81 10.61 19.46
N ASN A 443 -14.54 10.52 19.83
CA ASN A 443 -13.59 11.63 19.77
C ASN A 443 -12.74 11.51 18.49
N TYR A 444 -13.08 12.27 17.45
CA TYR A 444 -12.40 12.21 16.16
C TYR A 444 -11.22 13.18 16.03
N GLY A 445 -10.98 14.01 17.04
CA GLY A 445 -9.89 15.00 17.04
C GLY A 445 -8.51 14.43 16.72
N PRO A 446 -8.05 13.35 17.37
CA PRO A 446 -6.77 12.73 17.07
C PRO A 446 -6.66 12.17 15.63
N PHE A 447 -7.75 11.60 15.10
CA PHE A 447 -7.81 11.14 13.71
C PHE A 447 -7.63 12.31 12.71
N GLU A 448 -8.39 13.39 12.88
CA GLU A 448 -8.29 14.57 12.01
C GLU A 448 -6.92 15.22 12.10
N LYS A 449 -6.37 15.31 13.31
CA LYS A 449 -5.04 15.88 13.52
C LYS A 449 -3.94 15.05 12.88
N LEU A 450 -4.03 13.73 12.98
CA LEU A 450 -3.07 12.82 12.36
C LEU A 450 -3.10 12.95 10.83
N LEU A 451 -4.28 13.05 10.21
CA LEU A 451 -4.40 13.30 8.77
C LEU A 451 -3.79 14.65 8.35
N GLU A 452 -4.03 15.70 9.13
CA GLU A 452 -3.43 17.03 8.88
C GLU A 452 -1.89 16.96 8.84
N VAL A 453 -1.30 16.28 9.83
CA VAL A 453 0.16 16.13 9.95
C VAL A 453 0.71 15.32 8.78
N LEU A 454 0.08 14.19 8.47
CA LEU A 454 0.56 13.25 7.45
C LEU A 454 0.34 13.74 6.00
N ALA A 455 -0.48 14.76 5.79
CA ALA A 455 -0.68 15.35 4.47
C ALA A 455 0.58 16.02 3.90
N ARG A 456 1.55 16.40 4.75
CA ARG A 456 2.81 17.06 4.37
C ARG A 456 4.00 16.42 5.09
N PRO A 457 4.32 15.16 4.75
CA PRO A 457 5.24 14.34 5.54
C PRO A 457 6.70 14.82 5.50
N PHE A 458 7.08 15.63 4.53
CA PHE A 458 8.45 16.14 4.33
C PHE A 458 8.65 17.58 4.81
N GLU A 459 7.57 18.26 5.26
CA GLU A 459 7.62 19.65 5.67
C GLU A 459 7.78 19.77 7.18
N GLU A 460 8.59 20.75 7.63
CA GLU A 460 8.67 21.12 9.03
C GLU A 460 7.32 21.65 9.52
N GLN A 461 6.87 21.13 10.64
CA GLN A 461 5.61 21.52 11.28
C GLN A 461 5.84 21.79 12.78
N PRO A 462 6.35 22.96 13.16
CA PRO A 462 6.81 23.22 14.55
C PRO A 462 5.76 22.93 15.63
N GLY A 463 4.46 23.12 15.33
CA GLY A 463 3.36 22.79 16.25
C GLY A 463 3.08 21.28 16.38
N ASN A 464 3.71 20.45 15.58
CA ASN A 464 3.43 19.01 15.46
C ASN A 464 4.67 18.14 15.75
N ALA A 465 5.73 18.68 16.33
CA ALA A 465 6.98 17.95 16.58
C ALA A 465 6.79 16.64 17.39
N GLY A 466 5.77 16.57 18.25
CA GLY A 466 5.45 15.35 18.99
C GLY A 466 5.03 14.15 18.12
N TYR A 467 4.65 14.38 16.85
CA TYR A 467 4.31 13.30 15.91
C TYR A 467 5.54 12.67 15.23
N GLU A 468 6.71 13.29 15.34
CA GLU A 468 7.98 12.71 14.90
C GLU A 468 8.49 11.62 15.86
N ASN A 469 8.15 11.74 17.14
CA ASN A 469 8.74 10.94 18.21
C ASN A 469 8.35 9.46 18.07
N PRO A 470 9.30 8.54 18.34
CA PRO A 470 9.00 7.13 18.52
C PRO A 470 8.09 6.92 19.75
N PRO A 471 7.46 5.72 19.87
CA PRO A 471 6.65 5.40 21.02
C PRO A 471 7.48 5.36 22.32
N GLU A 472 6.90 5.79 23.42
CA GLU A 472 7.42 5.45 24.75
C GLU A 472 7.27 3.96 25.03
N SER A 473 7.96 3.43 26.04
CA SER A 473 7.97 1.98 26.33
C SER A 473 6.57 1.38 26.56
N GLY A 474 5.63 2.17 27.04
CA GLY A 474 4.24 1.76 27.25
C GLY A 474 3.32 1.93 26.03
N GLU A 475 3.78 2.57 24.99
CA GLU A 475 3.03 2.86 23.75
C GLU A 475 3.40 1.93 22.60
N VAL A 476 4.44 1.10 22.77
CA VAL A 476 4.95 0.23 21.70
C VAL A 476 3.88 -0.74 21.22
N VAL A 477 3.56 -0.65 19.94
CA VAL A 477 2.64 -1.59 19.28
C VAL A 477 3.43 -2.80 18.79
N HIS A 478 3.29 -3.91 19.47
CA HIS A 478 4.02 -5.16 19.16
C HIS A 478 3.38 -5.97 18.04
N ALA A 479 2.07 -5.86 17.86
CA ALA A 479 1.34 -6.59 16.82
C ALA A 479 0.16 -5.77 16.30
N THR A 480 -0.12 -5.95 15.01
CA THR A 480 -1.28 -5.37 14.33
C THR A 480 -2.21 -6.46 13.86
N PHE A 481 -3.50 -6.13 13.75
CA PHE A 481 -4.56 -7.10 13.49
C PHE A 481 -5.26 -6.78 12.17
N CYS A 482 -5.56 -7.81 11.40
CA CYS A 482 -6.51 -7.70 10.32
C CYS A 482 -7.92 -7.67 10.94
N GLY A 483 -8.64 -6.56 10.84
CA GLY A 483 -9.98 -6.38 11.42
C GLY A 483 -11.07 -7.21 10.68
N THR A 484 -10.80 -8.51 10.48
CA THR A 484 -11.73 -9.48 9.84
C THR A 484 -12.39 -10.35 10.88
#